data_43e49e3624c6a2d276e0606b1e6470dc
#
_entry.id   43e49e3624c6a2d276e0606b1e6470dc
#
_cell.length_a   1.000
_cell.length_b   1.000
_cell.length_c   1.000
_cell.angle_alpha   90.00
_cell.angle_beta   90.00
_cell.angle_gamma   90.00
#
_symmetry.space_group_name_H-M   'P 1'
#
loop_
_entity.id
_entity.type
_entity.pdbx_description
1 polymer ?
#
loop_
_entity_poly.entity_id
_entity_poly.type
_entity_poly.pdbx_seq_one_letter_code
_entity_poly.pdbx_strand_id
1 'polypeptide(L)'
;MRCSLFLTVLTLLVYSPSSYSSQLAIVIDDLGYSFVNGKRSVDLPGKVTVAILPFAPNSVGLSEYATRKNKEAIIHLPMQAKGETNQKTESPTLNVAMSTIQYTIILDTSLSRFPKAKGVSNHMGSLLTERENPMRQILSATGNHGLYFLDSKTSNQSIAKKVAHQTGVPYVARDFFLDNIKSEKNMKSIMASAFTLSRKTGDAVIIGHPYKGTLDFLERELRNLPPDIDLVFASQLTTIDLSLIHI
;
A
#
# COMPACT_ATOMS: atom_id res chain seq x y z
N MET A 1 2.48 -20.65 74.49
CA MET A 1 3.21 -20.07 73.38
C MET A 1 2.70 -20.70 72.08
N ARG A 2 1.93 -19.93 71.30
CA ARG A 2 1.45 -20.39 69.98
C ARG A 2 2.27 -19.68 68.90
N CYS A 3 3.07 -20.46 68.15
CA CYS A 3 3.88 -19.96 67.07
C CYS A 3 3.05 -19.97 65.79
N SER A 4 2.68 -18.78 65.29
CA SER A 4 1.98 -18.64 64.01
C SER A 4 3.01 -18.56 62.90
N LEU A 5 2.99 -19.55 62.02
CA LEU A 5 3.80 -19.64 60.83
C LEU A 5 3.11 -18.79 59.71
N PHE A 6 3.69 -17.65 59.35
CA PHE A 6 3.22 -16.86 58.19
C PHE A 6 3.85 -17.47 56.92
N LEU A 7 2.99 -18.05 56.06
CA LEU A 7 3.36 -18.57 54.76
C LEU A 7 3.28 -17.42 53.73
N THR A 8 4.43 -16.86 53.34
CA THR A 8 4.48 -15.81 52.30
C THR A 8 4.40 -16.49 50.95
N VAL A 9 3.28 -16.36 50.26
CA VAL A 9 3.12 -16.82 48.87
C VAL A 9 3.71 -15.79 47.93
N LEU A 10 4.88 -16.12 47.35
CA LEU A 10 5.54 -15.31 46.31
C LEU A 10 4.89 -15.58 44.96
N THR A 11 3.99 -14.71 44.52
CA THR A 11 3.38 -14.75 43.18
C THR A 11 4.42 -14.28 42.13
N LEU A 12 4.98 -15.23 41.39
CA LEU A 12 5.79 -14.96 40.21
C LEU A 12 4.87 -14.44 39.09
N LEU A 13 4.91 -13.14 38.83
CA LEU A 13 4.35 -12.52 37.63
C LEU A 13 5.17 -13.01 36.43
N VAL A 14 4.65 -14.00 35.70
CA VAL A 14 5.20 -14.41 34.40
C VAL A 14 4.91 -13.28 33.41
N TYR A 15 5.89 -12.44 33.17
CA TYR A 15 5.85 -11.46 32.10
C TYR A 15 5.97 -12.22 30.76
N SER A 16 4.83 -12.53 30.13
CA SER A 16 4.84 -13.01 28.75
C SER A 16 5.21 -11.80 27.86
N PRO A 17 6.36 -11.82 27.16
CA PRO A 17 6.64 -10.77 26.19
C PRO A 17 5.50 -10.78 25.17
N SER A 18 4.84 -9.65 24.99
CA SER A 18 3.87 -9.45 23.91
C SER A 18 4.63 -9.65 22.61
N SER A 19 4.51 -10.82 22.01
CA SER A 19 5.08 -11.10 20.69
C SER A 19 4.29 -10.26 19.69
N TYR A 20 4.82 -9.07 19.36
CA TYR A 20 4.30 -8.33 18.24
C TYR A 20 4.53 -9.18 17.00
N SER A 21 3.46 -9.67 16.40
CA SER A 21 3.49 -10.37 15.13
C SER A 21 4.06 -9.42 14.07
N SER A 22 4.97 -9.94 13.25
CA SER A 22 5.55 -9.18 12.14
C SER A 22 4.49 -9.01 11.05
N GLN A 23 4.30 -7.79 10.57
CA GLN A 23 3.24 -7.45 9.62
C GLN A 23 3.73 -7.43 8.18
N LEU A 24 2.94 -7.99 7.27
CA LEU A 24 3.21 -7.96 5.84
C LEU A 24 2.00 -7.40 5.11
N ALA A 25 2.20 -6.35 4.30
CA ALA A 25 1.20 -5.89 3.35
C ALA A 25 1.58 -6.33 1.93
N ILE A 26 0.61 -6.90 1.21
CA ILE A 26 0.74 -7.21 -0.21
C ILE A 26 -0.24 -6.35 -0.98
N VAL A 27 0.29 -5.66 -1.99
CA VAL A 27 -0.46 -4.78 -2.88
C VAL A 27 -0.34 -5.30 -4.30
N ILE A 28 -1.46 -5.38 -5.02
CA ILE A 28 -1.45 -5.70 -6.46
C ILE A 28 -1.81 -4.45 -7.24
N ASP A 29 -0.81 -3.90 -7.92
CA ASP A 29 -0.94 -2.68 -8.75
C ASP A 29 -1.51 -2.98 -10.15
N ASP A 30 -1.78 -1.94 -10.94
CA ASP A 30 -2.17 -1.96 -12.36
C ASP A 30 -3.48 -2.71 -12.68
N LEU A 31 -4.42 -2.79 -11.73
CA LEU A 31 -5.72 -3.40 -12.00
C LEU A 31 -6.60 -2.46 -12.84
N GLY A 32 -7.44 -3.07 -13.68
CA GLY A 32 -8.47 -2.35 -14.44
C GLY A 32 -8.55 -2.73 -15.90
N TYR A 33 -7.46 -3.14 -16.55
CA TYR A 33 -7.47 -3.54 -17.96
C TYR A 33 -8.01 -4.95 -18.18
N SER A 34 -7.64 -5.92 -17.35
CA SER A 34 -8.12 -7.28 -17.42
C SER A 34 -9.08 -7.57 -16.28
N PHE A 35 -10.36 -7.79 -16.59
CA PHE A 35 -11.32 -8.17 -15.55
C PHE A 35 -10.98 -9.52 -14.91
N VAL A 36 -10.52 -10.49 -15.70
CA VAL A 36 -10.16 -11.84 -15.22
C VAL A 36 -9.01 -11.77 -14.22
N ASN A 37 -7.92 -11.09 -14.58
CA ASN A 37 -6.76 -10.97 -13.69
C ASN A 37 -7.08 -10.07 -12.49
N GLY A 38 -7.84 -8.99 -12.69
CA GLY A 38 -8.30 -8.14 -11.60
C GLY A 38 -9.17 -8.90 -10.59
N LYS A 39 -10.11 -9.72 -11.07
CA LYS A 39 -10.92 -10.57 -10.22
C LYS A 39 -10.06 -11.58 -9.45
N ARG A 40 -9.08 -12.23 -10.10
CA ARG A 40 -8.13 -13.14 -9.43
C ARG A 40 -7.33 -12.41 -8.35
N SER A 41 -6.89 -11.18 -8.61
CA SER A 41 -6.18 -10.35 -7.62
C SER A 41 -7.03 -10.08 -6.37
N VAL A 42 -8.30 -9.75 -6.58
CA VAL A 42 -9.26 -9.56 -5.48
C VAL A 42 -9.53 -10.87 -4.72
N ASP A 43 -9.57 -12.02 -5.40
CA ASP A 43 -9.84 -13.32 -4.80
C ASP A 43 -8.61 -13.95 -4.10
N LEU A 44 -7.43 -13.32 -4.14
CA LEU A 44 -6.25 -13.81 -3.41
C LEU A 44 -6.55 -14.01 -1.91
N PRO A 45 -5.97 -15.02 -1.27
CA PRO A 45 -6.20 -15.30 0.16
C PRO A 45 -5.77 -14.14 1.06
N GLY A 46 -6.49 -13.94 2.16
CA GLY A 46 -6.13 -12.99 3.22
C GLY A 46 -6.35 -11.51 2.88
N LYS A 47 -5.68 -10.64 3.61
CA LYS A 47 -5.81 -9.18 3.51
C LYS A 47 -4.87 -8.62 2.45
N VAL A 48 -5.24 -8.72 1.18
CA VAL A 48 -4.50 -8.14 0.05
C VAL A 48 -5.15 -6.82 -0.35
N THR A 49 -4.33 -5.77 -0.49
CA THR A 49 -4.75 -4.47 -1.03
C THR A 49 -4.67 -4.50 -2.56
N VAL A 50 -5.65 -3.94 -3.24
CA VAL A 50 -5.68 -3.85 -4.71
C VAL A 50 -5.68 -2.40 -5.16
N ALA A 51 -4.73 -2.05 -6.03
CA ALA A 51 -4.58 -0.71 -6.58
C ALA A 51 -5.10 -0.68 -8.02
N ILE A 52 -6.14 0.12 -8.25
CA ILE A 52 -6.93 0.09 -9.48
C ILE A 52 -6.74 1.40 -10.24
N LEU A 53 -6.36 1.30 -11.51
CA LEU A 53 -6.26 2.43 -12.43
C LEU A 53 -7.67 3.02 -12.65
N PRO A 54 -7.92 4.29 -12.28
CA PRO A 54 -9.29 4.80 -12.15
C PRO A 54 -10.05 4.91 -13.46
N PHE A 55 -9.36 5.05 -14.58
CA PHE A 55 -9.96 5.24 -15.90
C PHE A 55 -9.88 4.01 -16.80
N ALA A 56 -9.36 2.89 -16.32
CA ALA A 56 -9.32 1.63 -17.06
C ALA A 56 -10.73 1.04 -17.25
N PRO A 57 -10.97 0.26 -18.32
CA PRO A 57 -12.31 -0.18 -18.72
C PRO A 57 -13.09 -0.94 -17.63
N ASN A 58 -12.42 -1.75 -16.83
CA ASN A 58 -13.06 -2.60 -15.82
C ASN A 58 -12.93 -2.05 -14.38
N SER A 59 -12.43 -0.82 -14.23
CA SER A 59 -12.06 -0.24 -12.95
C SER A 59 -13.21 -0.19 -11.93
N VAL A 60 -14.38 0.32 -12.32
CA VAL A 60 -15.54 0.46 -11.44
C VAL A 60 -16.02 -0.92 -10.96
N GLY A 61 -16.22 -1.86 -11.90
CA GLY A 61 -16.67 -3.21 -11.56
C GLY A 61 -15.71 -3.96 -10.64
N LEU A 62 -14.38 -3.75 -10.78
CA LEU A 62 -13.38 -4.33 -9.90
C LEU A 62 -13.37 -3.67 -8.52
N SER A 63 -13.54 -2.36 -8.44
CA SER A 63 -13.66 -1.63 -7.16
C SER A 63 -14.88 -2.09 -6.36
N GLU A 64 -16.02 -2.22 -7.00
CA GLU A 64 -17.23 -2.78 -6.39
C GLU A 64 -17.04 -4.24 -5.97
N TYR A 65 -16.37 -5.04 -6.81
CA TYR A 65 -16.09 -6.43 -6.48
C TYR A 65 -15.17 -6.55 -5.28
N ALA A 66 -14.11 -5.73 -5.20
CA ALA A 66 -13.22 -5.67 -4.04
C ALA A 66 -13.99 -5.32 -2.76
N THR A 67 -14.88 -4.32 -2.83
CA THR A 67 -15.76 -3.95 -1.71
C THR A 67 -16.64 -5.11 -1.24
N ARG A 68 -17.29 -5.82 -2.17
CA ARG A 68 -18.13 -7.00 -1.84
C ARG A 68 -17.32 -8.14 -1.20
N LYS A 69 -16.03 -8.22 -1.50
CA LYS A 69 -15.10 -9.24 -0.96
C LYS A 69 -14.39 -8.78 0.32
N ASN A 70 -14.74 -7.62 0.88
CA ASN A 70 -14.07 -7.01 2.03
C ASN A 70 -12.55 -6.84 1.82
N LYS A 71 -12.15 -6.56 0.58
CA LYS A 71 -10.77 -6.21 0.23
C LYS A 71 -10.57 -4.71 0.28
N GLU A 72 -9.37 -4.30 0.62
CA GLU A 72 -8.98 -2.91 0.51
C GLU A 72 -8.69 -2.56 -0.95
N ALA A 73 -9.39 -1.55 -1.48
CA ALA A 73 -9.13 -0.98 -2.79
C ALA A 73 -8.59 0.45 -2.64
N ILE A 74 -7.57 0.78 -3.43
CA ILE A 74 -6.99 2.11 -3.53
C ILE A 74 -6.97 2.58 -5.00
N ILE A 75 -6.89 3.88 -5.18
CA ILE A 75 -6.78 4.50 -6.50
C ILE A 75 -5.31 4.43 -6.93
N HIS A 76 -5.01 3.74 -8.02
CA HIS A 76 -3.68 3.72 -8.62
C HIS A 76 -3.57 4.83 -9.66
N LEU A 77 -3.07 6.00 -9.24
CA LEU A 77 -3.20 7.24 -9.99
C LEU A 77 -2.03 7.41 -10.96
N PRO A 78 -2.29 7.48 -12.29
CA PRO A 78 -1.21 7.66 -13.27
C PRO A 78 -0.49 8.99 -13.10
N MET A 79 0.84 8.94 -12.98
CA MET A 79 1.73 10.08 -12.74
C MET A 79 2.92 10.05 -13.68
N GLN A 80 3.35 11.22 -14.14
CA GLN A 80 4.43 11.40 -15.11
C GLN A 80 5.75 10.77 -14.67
N ALA A 81 6.32 9.94 -15.55
CA ALA A 81 7.66 9.36 -15.38
C ALA A 81 8.75 10.20 -16.05
N LYS A 82 10.01 9.95 -15.66
CA LYS A 82 11.18 10.49 -16.34
C LYS A 82 11.30 9.93 -17.75
N GLY A 83 11.65 10.78 -18.70
CA GLY A 83 11.82 10.37 -20.10
C GLY A 83 10.52 10.23 -20.89
N GLU A 84 9.36 10.42 -20.28
CA GLU A 84 8.09 10.49 -21.00
C GLU A 84 7.97 11.83 -21.74
N THR A 85 8.20 11.77 -23.03
CA THR A 85 7.90 12.86 -23.96
C THR A 85 6.64 12.50 -24.74
N ASN A 86 5.52 13.19 -24.51
CA ASN A 86 4.29 13.20 -25.34
C ASN A 86 3.82 11.85 -25.93
N GLN A 87 4.29 10.71 -25.41
CA GLN A 87 3.74 9.41 -25.80
C GLN A 87 2.35 9.25 -25.20
N LYS A 88 1.54 8.37 -25.80
CA LYS A 88 0.20 8.02 -25.36
C LYS A 88 0.26 7.52 -23.91
N THR A 89 0.24 8.45 -22.96
CA THR A 89 0.08 8.14 -21.55
C THR A 89 -1.36 7.69 -21.32
N GLU A 90 -1.57 6.84 -20.34
CA GLU A 90 -2.92 6.56 -19.88
C GLU A 90 -3.59 7.88 -19.49
N SER A 91 -4.71 8.19 -20.09
CA SER A 91 -5.40 9.46 -19.85
C SER A 91 -6.47 9.28 -18.76
N PRO A 92 -6.53 10.19 -17.80
CA PRO A 92 -5.66 11.34 -17.54
C PRO A 92 -4.45 10.94 -16.67
N THR A 93 -3.25 11.37 -17.08
CA THR A 93 -2.02 11.21 -16.30
C THR A 93 -1.62 12.54 -15.68
N LEU A 94 -1.37 12.56 -14.37
CA LEU A 94 -0.90 13.75 -13.67
C LEU A 94 0.53 14.10 -14.13
N ASN A 95 0.78 15.35 -14.49
CA ASN A 95 2.10 15.80 -14.94
C ASN A 95 2.50 17.12 -14.28
N VAL A 96 3.78 17.41 -14.29
CA VAL A 96 4.36 18.56 -13.57
C VAL A 96 3.89 19.93 -14.06
N ALA A 97 3.27 20.03 -15.24
CA ALA A 97 2.75 21.29 -15.80
C ALA A 97 1.29 21.58 -15.40
N MET A 98 0.61 20.62 -14.75
CA MET A 98 -0.78 20.80 -14.31
C MET A 98 -0.91 21.81 -13.18
N SER A 99 -2.02 22.53 -13.21
CA SER A 99 -2.45 23.41 -12.10
C SER A 99 -3.05 22.61 -10.94
N THR A 100 -3.15 23.23 -9.77
CA THR A 100 -3.85 22.68 -8.58
C THR A 100 -5.25 22.20 -8.92
N ILE A 101 -6.01 23.00 -9.67
CA ILE A 101 -7.39 22.68 -10.06
C ILE A 101 -7.43 21.39 -10.88
N GLN A 102 -6.49 21.19 -11.80
CA GLN A 102 -6.44 19.97 -12.62
C GLN A 102 -6.13 18.74 -11.79
N TYR A 103 -5.22 18.83 -10.82
CA TYR A 103 -4.96 17.71 -9.88
C TYR A 103 -6.22 17.37 -9.07
N THR A 104 -6.89 18.39 -8.52
CA THR A 104 -8.11 18.20 -7.74
C THR A 104 -9.22 17.54 -8.56
N ILE A 105 -9.48 18.05 -9.78
CA ILE A 105 -10.51 17.48 -10.68
C ILE A 105 -10.23 16.00 -10.98
N ILE A 106 -8.98 15.63 -11.27
CA ILE A 106 -8.64 14.24 -11.59
C ILE A 106 -8.82 13.34 -10.38
N LEU A 107 -8.41 13.79 -9.18
CA LEU A 107 -8.61 13.02 -7.96
C LEU A 107 -10.09 12.89 -7.60
N ASP A 108 -10.86 13.99 -7.63
CA ASP A 108 -12.29 13.97 -7.34
C ASP A 108 -13.05 13.07 -8.32
N THR A 109 -12.70 13.13 -9.62
CA THR A 109 -13.27 12.24 -10.63
C THR A 109 -12.93 10.79 -10.34
N SER A 110 -11.69 10.51 -9.93
CA SER A 110 -11.27 9.15 -9.56
C SER A 110 -12.03 8.65 -8.33
N LEU A 111 -12.21 9.49 -7.32
CA LEU A 111 -12.96 9.18 -6.10
C LEU A 111 -14.45 8.96 -6.37
N SER A 112 -15.06 9.75 -7.27
CA SER A 112 -16.45 9.54 -7.65
C SER A 112 -16.68 8.17 -8.27
N ARG A 113 -15.67 7.61 -8.94
CA ARG A 113 -15.70 6.25 -9.48
C ARG A 113 -15.43 5.18 -8.42
N PHE A 114 -14.68 5.50 -7.37
CA PHE A 114 -14.29 4.59 -6.29
C PHE A 114 -14.63 5.15 -4.91
N PRO A 115 -15.92 5.31 -4.57
CA PRO A 115 -16.33 6.00 -3.34
C PRO A 115 -15.94 5.25 -2.06
N LYS A 116 -15.46 4.02 -2.17
CA LYS A 116 -14.97 3.19 -1.05
C LYS A 116 -13.45 3.04 -1.02
N ALA A 117 -12.72 3.75 -1.89
CA ALA A 117 -11.27 3.75 -1.87
C ALA A 117 -10.74 4.19 -0.49
N LYS A 118 -9.65 3.57 -0.04
CA LYS A 118 -9.02 3.85 1.26
C LYS A 118 -7.76 4.68 1.12
N GLY A 119 -7.17 4.72 -0.06
CA GLY A 119 -5.92 5.41 -0.32
C GLY A 119 -5.70 5.70 -1.79
N VAL A 120 -4.58 6.34 -2.05
CA VAL A 120 -4.05 6.64 -3.38
C VAL A 120 -2.62 6.12 -3.47
N SER A 121 -2.24 5.54 -4.61
CA SER A 121 -0.86 5.21 -4.93
C SER A 121 -0.45 5.80 -6.28
N ASN A 122 0.85 5.93 -6.53
CA ASN A 122 1.35 6.39 -7.81
C ASN A 122 1.58 5.21 -8.76
N HIS A 123 0.86 5.20 -9.91
CA HIS A 123 1.26 4.42 -11.08
C HIS A 123 2.36 5.20 -11.83
N MET A 124 3.52 4.56 -12.05
CA MET A 124 4.72 5.26 -12.54
C MET A 124 5.11 6.44 -11.63
N GLY A 125 5.30 7.65 -12.17
CA GLY A 125 5.49 8.87 -11.38
C GLY A 125 6.94 9.16 -10.99
N SER A 126 7.95 8.54 -11.62
CA SER A 126 9.35 8.74 -11.26
C SER A 126 9.85 10.20 -11.45
N LEU A 127 9.15 11.03 -12.25
CA LEU A 127 9.41 12.46 -12.33
C LEU A 127 8.57 13.24 -11.32
N LEU A 128 7.27 12.96 -11.27
CA LEU A 128 6.33 13.78 -10.51
C LEU A 128 6.54 13.64 -9.00
N THR A 129 6.86 12.44 -8.51
CA THR A 129 7.11 12.19 -7.07
C THR A 129 8.36 12.88 -6.53
N GLU A 130 9.23 13.41 -7.40
CA GLU A 130 10.40 14.21 -7.02
C GLU A 130 10.12 15.72 -6.96
N ARG A 131 8.90 16.17 -7.30
CA ARG A 131 8.53 17.58 -7.41
C ARG A 131 7.67 18.02 -6.24
N GLU A 132 8.17 18.98 -5.46
CA GLU A 132 7.54 19.39 -4.20
C GLU A 132 6.14 19.96 -4.41
N ASN A 133 5.98 20.91 -5.32
CA ASN A 133 4.67 21.54 -5.54
C ASN A 133 3.61 20.55 -6.03
N PRO A 134 3.83 19.74 -7.10
CA PRO A 134 2.88 18.71 -7.49
C PRO A 134 2.53 17.74 -6.37
N MET A 135 3.53 17.21 -5.66
CA MET A 135 3.29 16.27 -4.56
C MET A 135 2.49 16.88 -3.42
N ARG A 136 2.78 18.13 -3.05
CA ARG A 136 2.00 18.86 -2.03
C ARG A 136 0.53 19.00 -2.42
N GLN A 137 0.25 19.33 -3.68
CA GLN A 137 -1.10 19.45 -4.21
C GLN A 137 -1.85 18.12 -4.14
N ILE A 138 -1.22 17.05 -4.64
CA ILE A 138 -1.82 15.71 -4.67
C ILE A 138 -2.05 15.22 -3.24
N LEU A 139 -1.07 15.34 -2.35
CA LEU A 139 -1.20 14.87 -0.98
C LEU A 139 -2.21 15.69 -0.19
N SER A 140 -2.26 17.02 -0.35
CA SER A 140 -3.31 17.83 0.27
C SER A 140 -4.70 17.41 -0.19
N ALA A 141 -4.90 17.19 -1.49
CA ALA A 141 -6.17 16.69 -2.01
C ALA A 141 -6.49 15.28 -1.46
N THR A 142 -5.50 14.38 -1.40
CA THR A 142 -5.64 13.04 -0.79
C THR A 142 -6.09 13.12 0.67
N GLY A 143 -5.45 13.98 1.47
CA GLY A 143 -5.77 14.19 2.88
C GLY A 143 -7.16 14.79 3.10
N ASN A 144 -7.59 15.74 2.26
CA ASN A 144 -8.93 16.33 2.33
C ASN A 144 -10.06 15.30 2.19
N HIS A 145 -9.78 14.17 1.55
CA HIS A 145 -10.71 13.04 1.43
C HIS A 145 -10.50 11.96 2.49
N GLY A 146 -9.62 12.17 3.47
CA GLY A 146 -9.33 11.19 4.53
C GLY A 146 -8.63 9.93 4.04
N LEU A 147 -7.90 10.01 2.92
CA LEU A 147 -7.20 8.90 2.29
C LEU A 147 -5.72 8.88 2.71
N TYR A 148 -5.12 7.69 2.71
CA TYR A 148 -3.67 7.56 2.85
C TYR A 148 -2.97 7.56 1.48
N PHE A 149 -1.65 7.79 1.49
CA PHE A 149 -0.83 7.69 0.29
C PHE A 149 0.16 6.51 0.40
N LEU A 150 0.13 5.64 -0.61
CA LEU A 150 1.11 4.57 -0.80
C LEU A 150 2.09 4.98 -1.89
N ASP A 151 3.34 5.20 -1.50
CA ASP A 151 4.43 5.48 -2.45
C ASP A 151 4.98 4.18 -3.04
N SER A 152 4.69 3.92 -4.32
CA SER A 152 5.25 2.78 -5.04
C SER A 152 6.77 2.88 -5.25
N LYS A 153 7.39 4.01 -4.86
CA LYS A 153 8.84 4.26 -4.93
C LYS A 153 9.45 3.91 -6.28
N THR A 154 8.84 4.43 -7.33
CA THR A 154 9.37 4.32 -8.71
C THR A 154 10.60 5.18 -8.94
N SER A 155 10.93 6.07 -7.98
CA SER A 155 12.20 6.78 -7.87
C SER A 155 12.75 6.72 -6.45
N ASN A 156 14.05 6.51 -6.31
CA ASN A 156 14.75 6.62 -5.02
C ASN A 156 14.82 8.07 -4.50
N GLN A 157 14.54 9.05 -5.37
CA GLN A 157 14.50 10.47 -5.03
C GLN A 157 13.08 10.98 -4.73
N SER A 158 12.11 10.07 -4.58
CA SER A 158 10.75 10.43 -4.18
C SER A 158 10.77 11.23 -2.88
N ILE A 159 10.11 12.38 -2.89
CA ILE A 159 9.92 13.22 -1.71
C ILE A 159 8.52 13.06 -1.09
N ALA A 160 7.74 12.08 -1.57
CA ALA A 160 6.38 11.86 -1.11
C ALA A 160 6.29 11.69 0.41
N LYS A 161 7.23 10.96 1.04
CA LYS A 161 7.31 10.82 2.49
C LYS A 161 7.43 12.17 3.19
N LYS A 162 8.39 13.01 2.76
CA LYS A 162 8.61 14.36 3.33
C LYS A 162 7.34 15.20 3.25
N VAL A 163 6.71 15.20 2.08
CA VAL A 163 5.52 16.03 1.84
C VAL A 163 4.31 15.47 2.58
N ALA A 164 4.13 14.15 2.68
CA ALA A 164 3.06 13.53 3.45
C ALA A 164 3.15 13.94 4.94
N HIS A 165 4.34 13.89 5.53
CA HIS A 165 4.56 14.39 6.89
C HIS A 165 4.17 15.86 7.03
N GLN A 166 4.57 16.73 6.08
CA GLN A 166 4.24 18.17 6.12
C GLN A 166 2.75 18.48 5.95
N THR A 167 2.01 17.60 5.31
CA THR A 167 0.56 17.75 5.05
C THR A 167 -0.32 16.94 6.00
N GLY A 168 0.28 16.14 6.90
CA GLY A 168 -0.45 15.29 7.83
C GLY A 168 -1.17 14.10 7.16
N VAL A 169 -0.78 13.73 5.94
CA VAL A 169 -1.37 12.60 5.21
C VAL A 169 -0.76 11.29 5.69
N PRO A 170 -1.58 10.29 6.09
CA PRO A 170 -1.05 8.97 6.43
C PRO A 170 -0.27 8.39 5.26
N TYR A 171 0.93 7.87 5.52
CA TYR A 171 1.87 7.45 4.49
C TYR A 171 2.39 6.04 4.74
N VAL A 172 2.54 5.30 3.66
CA VAL A 172 3.25 4.02 3.63
C VAL A 172 4.03 3.92 2.31
N ALA A 173 5.13 3.18 2.28
CA ALA A 173 5.95 3.01 1.08
C ALA A 173 6.24 1.54 0.80
N ARG A 174 6.46 1.21 -0.46
CA ARG A 174 6.92 -0.09 -0.90
C ARG A 174 8.37 -0.35 -0.44
N ASP A 175 8.60 -1.55 0.06
CA ASP A 175 9.94 -2.09 0.29
C ASP A 175 10.43 -2.90 -0.93
N PHE A 176 9.60 -3.79 -1.47
CA PHE A 176 9.97 -4.69 -2.55
C PHE A 176 8.96 -4.71 -3.70
N PHE A 177 9.45 -4.80 -4.93
CA PHE A 177 8.66 -5.33 -6.05
C PHE A 177 8.82 -6.84 -6.12
N LEU A 178 7.71 -7.57 -6.16
CA LEU A 178 7.70 -9.03 -6.18
C LEU A 178 8.19 -9.59 -7.52
N ASP A 179 7.80 -8.95 -8.61
CA ASP A 179 7.81 -9.51 -9.96
C ASP A 179 8.53 -8.65 -11.01
N ASN A 180 9.47 -7.80 -10.60
CA ASN A 180 10.40 -7.16 -11.53
C ASN A 180 11.15 -8.20 -12.39
N ILE A 181 11.50 -9.35 -11.75
CA ILE A 181 11.96 -10.55 -12.46
C ILE A 181 10.88 -11.61 -12.28
N LYS A 182 10.18 -11.95 -13.37
CA LYS A 182 8.97 -12.79 -13.38
C LYS A 182 9.28 -14.30 -13.21
N SER A 183 10.31 -14.66 -12.46
CA SER A 183 10.61 -16.05 -12.14
C SER A 183 10.18 -16.42 -10.74
N GLU A 184 9.66 -17.62 -10.56
CA GLU A 184 9.22 -18.10 -9.25
C GLU A 184 10.38 -18.11 -8.23
N LYS A 185 11.59 -18.45 -8.67
CA LYS A 185 12.80 -18.39 -7.83
C LYS A 185 13.02 -16.98 -7.28
N ASN A 186 12.87 -15.95 -8.13
CA ASN A 186 13.04 -14.55 -7.70
C ASN A 186 11.92 -14.15 -6.74
N MET A 187 10.67 -14.46 -7.05
CA MET A 187 9.54 -14.12 -6.18
C MET A 187 9.66 -14.78 -4.80
N LYS A 188 10.12 -16.01 -4.71
CA LYS A 188 10.45 -16.69 -3.43
C LYS A 188 11.54 -15.94 -2.66
N SER A 189 12.60 -15.49 -3.33
CA SER A 189 13.68 -14.73 -2.72
C SER A 189 13.20 -13.37 -2.17
N ILE A 190 12.37 -12.67 -2.94
CA ILE A 190 11.77 -11.39 -2.51
C ILE A 190 10.85 -11.60 -1.30
N MET A 191 10.00 -12.63 -1.32
CA MET A 191 9.12 -12.94 -0.20
C MET A 191 9.93 -13.25 1.08
N ALA A 192 11.00 -14.03 0.97
CA ALA A 192 11.90 -14.33 2.10
C ALA A 192 12.58 -13.05 2.64
N SER A 193 13.01 -12.14 1.74
CA SER A 193 13.57 -10.85 2.13
C SER A 193 12.56 -9.98 2.87
N ALA A 194 11.30 -9.98 2.43
CA ALA A 194 10.23 -9.24 3.08
C ALA A 194 9.91 -9.81 4.48
N PHE A 195 9.87 -11.12 4.64
CA PHE A 195 9.73 -11.75 5.96
C PHE A 195 10.89 -11.37 6.90
N THR A 196 12.11 -11.35 6.37
CA THR A 196 13.29 -10.94 7.14
C THR A 196 13.20 -9.47 7.56
N LEU A 197 12.79 -8.59 6.66
CA LEU A 197 12.59 -7.17 6.97
C LEU A 197 11.48 -7.00 8.01
N SER A 198 10.32 -7.60 7.79
CA SER A 198 9.17 -7.51 8.70
C SER A 198 9.53 -7.96 10.13
N ARG A 199 10.28 -9.07 10.27
CA ARG A 199 10.79 -9.52 11.59
C ARG A 199 11.75 -8.54 12.24
N LYS A 200 12.51 -7.79 11.44
CA LYS A 200 13.50 -6.83 11.92
C LYS A 200 12.88 -5.47 12.29
N THR A 201 11.92 -4.99 11.51
CA THR A 201 11.38 -3.62 11.61
C THR A 201 9.97 -3.56 12.14
N GLY A 202 9.26 -4.70 12.17
CA GLY A 202 7.85 -4.81 12.54
C GLY A 202 6.92 -4.98 11.33
N ASP A 203 7.30 -4.45 10.17
CA ASP A 203 6.48 -4.51 8.95
C ASP A 203 7.29 -4.61 7.66
N ALA A 204 6.62 -4.96 6.56
CA ALA A 204 7.13 -4.87 5.20
C ALA A 204 5.98 -4.73 4.20
N VAL A 205 6.24 -4.02 3.08
CA VAL A 205 5.29 -3.81 1.99
C VAL A 205 5.84 -4.36 0.68
N ILE A 206 5.12 -5.28 0.08
CA ILE A 206 5.42 -5.86 -1.23
C ILE A 206 4.38 -5.35 -2.25
N ILE A 207 4.85 -4.90 -3.41
CA ILE A 207 3.99 -4.63 -4.57
C ILE A 207 4.27 -5.68 -5.65
N GLY A 208 3.21 -6.27 -6.20
CA GLY A 208 3.22 -7.11 -7.39
C GLY A 208 2.19 -6.65 -8.41
N HIS A 209 2.20 -7.26 -9.59
CA HIS A 209 1.30 -6.91 -10.69
C HIS A 209 0.42 -8.11 -11.08
N PRO A 210 -0.69 -7.91 -11.81
CA PRO A 210 -1.66 -8.96 -12.08
C PRO A 210 -1.22 -9.91 -13.21
N TYR A 211 0.08 -10.29 -13.22
CA TYR A 211 0.57 -11.29 -14.15
C TYR A 211 0.15 -12.69 -13.70
N LYS A 212 -0.15 -13.57 -14.66
CA LYS A 212 -0.57 -14.94 -14.35
C LYS A 212 0.39 -15.63 -13.37
N GLY A 213 1.71 -15.55 -13.63
CA GLY A 213 2.72 -16.19 -12.76
C GLY A 213 2.77 -15.63 -11.36
N THR A 214 2.62 -14.30 -11.20
CA THR A 214 2.56 -13.62 -9.90
C THR A 214 1.33 -14.05 -9.11
N LEU A 215 0.17 -14.10 -9.76
CA LEU A 215 -1.07 -14.52 -9.11
C LEU A 215 -1.04 -16.01 -8.74
N ASP A 216 -0.55 -16.89 -9.61
CA ASP A 216 -0.38 -18.33 -9.32
C ASP A 216 0.57 -18.53 -8.13
N PHE A 217 1.65 -17.76 -8.06
CA PHE A 217 2.59 -17.78 -6.92
C PHE A 217 1.92 -17.33 -5.63
N LEU A 218 1.28 -16.16 -5.63
CA LEU A 218 0.65 -15.60 -4.43
C LEU A 218 -0.52 -16.45 -3.94
N GLU A 219 -1.31 -17.06 -4.81
CA GLU A 219 -2.38 -17.98 -4.43
C GLU A 219 -1.88 -19.15 -3.57
N ARG A 220 -0.66 -19.64 -3.85
CA ARG A 220 -0.03 -20.73 -3.07
C ARG A 220 0.60 -20.23 -1.78
N GLU A 221 1.44 -19.20 -1.88
CA GLU A 221 2.24 -18.72 -0.75
C GLU A 221 1.38 -18.10 0.36
N LEU A 222 0.32 -17.36 0.01
CA LEU A 222 -0.55 -16.73 1.00
C LEU A 222 -1.40 -17.71 1.83
N ARG A 223 -1.54 -18.95 1.39
CA ARG A 223 -2.18 -20.01 2.18
C ARG A 223 -1.25 -20.61 3.24
N ASN A 224 0.05 -20.40 3.10
CA ASN A 224 1.09 -21.07 3.87
C ASN A 224 2.10 -20.03 4.45
N LEU A 225 1.62 -18.87 4.87
CA LEU A 225 2.48 -17.88 5.52
C LEU A 225 3.06 -18.44 6.83
N PRO A 226 4.29 -18.03 7.19
CA PRO A 226 4.84 -18.34 8.51
C PRO A 226 3.90 -17.87 9.63
N PRO A 227 3.75 -18.63 10.72
CA PRO A 227 2.79 -18.32 11.79
C PRO A 227 3.10 -17.01 12.55
N ASP A 228 4.30 -16.50 12.41
CA ASP A 228 4.78 -15.24 12.99
C ASP A 228 4.60 -14.02 12.04
N ILE A 229 4.02 -14.23 10.86
CA ILE A 229 3.75 -13.19 9.86
C ILE A 229 2.24 -12.98 9.71
N ASP A 230 1.76 -11.79 10.10
CA ASP A 230 0.38 -11.38 9.90
C ASP A 230 0.23 -10.64 8.57
N LEU A 231 -0.64 -11.15 7.71
CA LEU A 231 -1.02 -10.44 6.48
C LEU A 231 -2.03 -9.35 6.81
N VAL A 232 -1.66 -8.10 6.52
CA VAL A 232 -2.47 -6.91 6.82
C VAL A 232 -2.75 -6.08 5.57
N PHE A 233 -3.76 -5.21 5.59
CA PHE A 233 -3.94 -4.21 4.55
C PHE A 233 -2.88 -3.13 4.63
N ALA A 234 -2.54 -2.50 3.51
CA ALA A 234 -1.55 -1.43 3.46
C ALA A 234 -1.94 -0.23 4.36
N SER A 235 -3.23 0.06 4.51
CA SER A 235 -3.73 1.08 5.43
C SER A 235 -3.34 0.84 6.90
N GLN A 236 -3.13 -0.41 7.30
CA GLN A 236 -2.76 -0.76 8.68
C GLN A 236 -1.27 -0.48 8.99
N LEU A 237 -0.45 -0.25 7.96
CA LEU A 237 0.97 0.08 8.07
C LEU A 237 1.27 1.58 7.89
N THR A 238 0.24 2.40 7.74
CA THR A 238 0.44 3.85 7.55
C THR A 238 0.94 4.51 8.84
N THR A 239 1.86 5.45 8.67
CA THR A 239 2.36 6.30 9.76
C THR A 239 1.90 7.73 9.56
N ILE A 240 1.54 8.41 10.66
CA ILE A 240 1.31 9.85 10.70
C ILE A 240 2.37 10.42 11.63
N ASP A 241 3.15 11.39 11.15
CA ASP A 241 4.06 12.12 12.01
C ASP A 241 3.27 13.18 12.78
N LEU A 242 2.92 12.88 14.02
CA LEU A 242 2.18 13.78 14.91
C LEU A 242 3.04 14.93 15.46
N SER A 243 4.36 14.93 15.23
CA SER A 243 5.27 15.94 15.76
C SER A 243 5.07 17.33 15.15
N LEU A 244 4.33 17.43 14.05
CA LEU A 244 4.05 18.68 13.34
C LEU A 244 2.63 19.22 13.59
N ILE A 245 1.80 18.52 14.34
CA ILE A 245 0.47 19.00 14.74
C ILE A 245 0.67 19.87 16.01
N HIS A 246 1.14 21.10 15.80
CA HIS A 246 1.02 22.10 16.85
C HIS A 246 -0.44 22.57 16.88
N ILE A 247 -1.16 22.09 17.92
CA ILE A 247 -2.45 22.61 18.34
C ILE A 247 -2.23 23.99 18.98
#